data_d05e73e0dd86a3abae9817870ed2e1f3
#
_entry.id   d05e73e0dd86a3abae9817870ed2e1f3
#
_cell.length_a   1.000
_cell.length_b   1.000
_cell.length_c   1.000
_cell.angle_alpha   90.00
_cell.angle_beta   90.00
_cell.angle_gamma   90.00
#
_symmetry.space_group_name_H-M   'P 1'
#
loop_
_entity.id
_entity.type
_entity.pdbx_description
1 polymer ?
#
loop_
_entity_poly.entity_id
_entity_poly.type
_entity_poly.pdbx_seq_one_letter_code
_entity_poly.pdbx_strand_id
1 'polypeptide(L)'
;ALSNFPVERANFPFCTIEPNKGIVPLEDRRLIQVGEIVGAQKITPATLTMIDIAGLIKGASKGEGLGNRFLANIREMDLLLHVVRGFYSPDVPHLTGNPSPRRDIEIVELELILADLAVLEKRLDRTAKSLRGGSKELLREKSILEQLVQHLNDGKPVRSFPVDTGDRELIKSWQLLTEKPVIFVVNIGEESLESNDYQAVIEETREVAEEREAPYLSICASLEVEMLSLEDGEKEFFLQEYGVKESGLSKVTRLGYSCLDLLTFFTIKGKETRAWPVKKGATAREGAGKVHSDMERGFIA
;
A
#
# COMPACT_ATOMS: atom_id res chain seq x y z
N ALA A 1 -3.09 7.41 13.47
CA ALA A 1 -4.35 7.64 12.74
C ALA A 1 -4.79 6.40 11.96
N LEU A 2 -4.03 5.95 10.97
CA LEU A 2 -4.45 4.87 10.07
C LEU A 2 -4.62 3.49 10.72
N SER A 3 -3.97 3.21 11.84
CA SER A 3 -4.00 1.90 12.49
C SER A 3 -4.97 1.77 13.68
N ASN A 4 -5.59 2.88 14.09
CA ASN A 4 -6.50 2.95 15.26
C ASN A 4 -5.90 2.41 16.58
N PHE A 5 -4.56 2.28 16.67
CA PHE A 5 -3.86 1.86 17.87
C PHE A 5 -3.09 3.04 18.48
N PRO A 6 -3.09 3.19 19.82
CA PRO A 6 -2.18 4.10 20.49
C PRO A 6 -0.74 3.59 20.31
N VAL A 7 -0.03 4.18 19.36
CA VAL A 7 1.41 3.94 19.16
C VAL A 7 2.17 5.03 19.87
N GLU A 8 3.23 4.69 20.60
CA GLU A 8 4.16 5.69 21.13
C GLU A 8 4.69 6.56 19.99
N ARG A 9 4.39 7.85 20.08
CA ARG A 9 4.87 8.84 19.11
C ARG A 9 6.25 9.30 19.55
N ALA A 10 7.26 9.01 18.76
CA ALA A 10 8.59 9.54 19.01
C ALA A 10 9.15 10.19 17.73
N ASN A 11 9.79 11.34 17.90
CA ASN A 11 10.38 12.12 16.81
C ASN A 11 11.74 11.58 16.36
N PHE A 12 12.07 10.34 16.70
CA PHE A 12 13.36 9.72 16.36
C PHE A 12 13.20 8.64 15.31
N PRO A 13 14.16 8.51 14.37
CA PRO A 13 14.20 7.39 13.43
C PRO A 13 14.24 6.05 14.17
N PHE A 14 13.52 5.02 13.67
CA PHE A 14 13.46 3.66 14.23
C PHE A 14 12.74 3.48 15.58
N CYS A 15 11.72 4.27 15.86
CA CYS A 15 10.94 4.09 17.10
C CYS A 15 10.18 2.77 17.19
N THR A 16 9.93 2.09 16.07
CA THR A 16 9.14 0.86 16.01
C THR A 16 10.05 -0.31 15.63
N ILE A 17 10.34 -1.21 16.58
CA ILE A 17 11.13 -2.43 16.34
C ILE A 17 10.24 -3.57 15.81
N GLU A 18 8.97 -3.59 16.22
CA GLU A 18 7.96 -4.55 15.74
C GLU A 18 6.89 -3.85 14.92
N PRO A 19 6.45 -4.45 13.78
CA PRO A 19 5.40 -3.87 12.95
C PRO A 19 4.07 -3.79 13.69
N ASN A 20 3.50 -2.59 13.83
CA ASN A 20 2.16 -2.44 14.36
C ASN A 20 1.13 -2.76 13.27
N LYS A 21 0.17 -3.62 13.59
CA LYS A 21 -0.89 -4.04 12.67
C LYS A 21 -2.21 -3.38 13.06
N GLY A 22 -2.82 -2.68 12.12
CA GLY A 22 -4.17 -2.13 12.25
C GLY A 22 -5.12 -2.79 11.25
N ILE A 23 -6.35 -3.08 11.69
CA ILE A 23 -7.41 -3.59 10.81
C ILE A 23 -8.35 -2.44 10.52
N VAL A 24 -8.49 -2.10 9.24
CA VAL A 24 -9.31 -0.98 8.79
C VAL A 24 -10.51 -1.52 8.01
N PRO A 25 -11.74 -1.23 8.44
CA PRO A 25 -12.92 -1.63 7.71
C PRO A 25 -13.08 -0.83 6.42
N LEU A 26 -13.59 -1.49 5.37
CA LEU A 26 -14.04 -0.83 4.16
C LEU A 26 -15.50 -0.38 4.36
N GLU A 27 -15.72 0.91 4.27
CA GLU A 27 -17.06 1.48 4.26
C GLU A 27 -17.74 1.15 2.92
N ASP A 28 -18.80 0.34 2.98
CA ASP A 28 -19.58 -0.06 1.79
C ASP A 28 -21.08 0.12 2.07
N ARG A 29 -21.65 1.17 1.48
CA ARG A 29 -23.09 1.47 1.63
C ARG A 29 -23.99 0.34 1.18
N ARG A 30 -23.56 -0.47 0.21
CA ARG A 30 -24.34 -1.62 -0.28
C ARG A 30 -24.47 -2.69 0.81
N LEU A 31 -23.43 -2.90 1.62
CA LEU A 31 -23.47 -3.84 2.75
C LEU A 31 -24.51 -3.40 3.79
N ILE A 32 -24.56 -2.10 4.09
CA ILE A 32 -25.53 -1.53 5.04
C ILE A 32 -26.96 -1.72 4.50
N GLN A 33 -27.19 -1.35 3.24
CA GLN A 33 -28.50 -1.51 2.58
C GLN A 33 -28.97 -2.97 2.56
N VAL A 34 -28.08 -3.91 2.25
CA VAL A 34 -28.40 -5.34 2.30
C VAL A 34 -28.74 -5.76 3.74
N GLY A 35 -27.97 -5.29 4.73
CA GLY A 35 -28.24 -5.56 6.14
C GLY A 35 -29.62 -5.06 6.59
N GLU A 36 -30.00 -3.86 6.18
CA GLU A 36 -31.32 -3.27 6.47
C GLU A 36 -32.47 -4.09 5.84
N ILE A 37 -32.34 -4.45 4.55
CA ILE A 37 -33.36 -5.22 3.81
C ILE A 37 -33.63 -6.58 4.49
N VAL A 38 -32.58 -7.26 4.98
CA VAL A 38 -32.70 -8.58 5.59
C VAL A 38 -32.91 -8.54 7.11
N GLY A 39 -32.97 -7.36 7.71
CA GLY A 39 -33.09 -7.21 9.15
C GLY A 39 -31.88 -7.78 9.92
N ALA A 40 -30.67 -7.58 9.41
CA ALA A 40 -29.46 -8.10 10.03
C ALA A 40 -29.23 -7.46 11.41
N GLN A 41 -28.86 -8.29 12.38
CA GLN A 41 -28.48 -7.83 13.72
C GLN A 41 -26.97 -7.55 13.80
N LYS A 42 -26.21 -8.07 12.85
CA LYS A 42 -24.77 -7.88 12.76
C LYS A 42 -24.35 -7.63 11.31
N ILE A 43 -23.61 -6.56 11.11
CA ILE A 43 -23.03 -6.19 9.82
C ILE A 43 -21.49 -6.27 9.97
N THR A 44 -20.86 -7.11 9.17
CA THR A 44 -19.40 -7.31 9.21
C THR A 44 -18.77 -6.83 7.91
N PRO A 45 -18.06 -5.70 7.90
CA PRO A 45 -17.42 -5.17 6.71
C PRO A 45 -16.21 -6.02 6.27
N ALA A 46 -15.83 -5.88 5.02
CA ALA A 46 -14.51 -6.31 4.55
C ALA A 46 -13.44 -5.38 5.13
N THR A 47 -12.21 -5.87 5.27
CA THR A 47 -11.14 -5.12 5.93
C THR A 47 -9.86 -5.14 5.10
N LEU A 48 -9.02 -4.11 5.29
CA LEU A 48 -7.60 -4.11 4.96
C LEU A 48 -6.77 -4.19 6.24
N THR A 49 -5.67 -4.91 6.19
CA THR A 49 -4.66 -4.86 7.26
C THR A 49 -3.61 -3.85 6.87
N MET A 50 -3.48 -2.80 7.65
CA MET A 50 -2.40 -1.82 7.53
C MET A 50 -1.29 -2.18 8.51
N ILE A 51 -0.05 -2.13 8.02
CA ILE A 51 1.13 -2.48 8.81
C ILE A 51 2.03 -1.26 8.81
N ASP A 52 2.27 -0.71 10.01
CA ASP A 52 3.23 0.36 10.18
C ASP A 52 4.64 -0.22 10.16
N ILE A 53 5.44 0.22 9.20
CA ILE A 53 6.82 -0.21 9.01
C ILE A 53 7.71 0.96 9.37
N ALA A 54 8.67 0.75 10.26
CA ALA A 54 9.64 1.78 10.65
C ALA A 54 10.28 2.45 9.42
N GLY A 55 10.43 3.78 9.48
CA GLY A 55 10.82 4.59 8.33
C GLY A 55 12.13 4.17 7.68
N LEU A 56 12.20 4.31 6.36
CA LEU A 56 13.37 4.00 5.55
C LEU A 56 14.42 5.09 5.75
N ILE A 57 15.65 4.70 6.11
CA ILE A 57 16.80 5.59 6.16
C ILE A 57 17.66 5.37 4.91
N LYS A 58 18.23 6.46 4.39
CA LYS A 58 19.20 6.44 3.31
C LYS A 58 20.33 5.46 3.64
N GLY A 59 20.60 4.52 2.73
CA GLY A 59 21.59 3.46 2.91
C GLY A 59 21.03 2.17 3.51
N ALA A 60 19.71 2.03 3.66
CA ALA A 60 19.07 0.80 4.16
C ALA A 60 19.37 -0.42 3.28
N SER A 61 19.55 -0.23 1.98
CA SER A 61 19.93 -1.28 1.01
C SER A 61 21.36 -1.80 1.21
N LYS A 62 22.25 -1.01 1.83
CA LYS A 62 23.66 -1.37 2.10
C LYS A 62 23.90 -1.79 3.55
N GLY A 63 22.88 -1.66 4.44
CA GLY A 63 23.02 -1.82 5.87
C GLY A 63 22.91 -3.26 6.35
N GLU A 64 23.71 -3.61 7.35
CA GLU A 64 23.51 -4.81 8.15
C GLU A 64 22.43 -4.57 9.21
N GLY A 65 21.54 -5.55 9.44
CA GLY A 65 20.62 -5.55 10.57
C GLY A 65 19.26 -4.90 10.31
N LEU A 66 19.01 -3.67 10.77
CA LEU A 66 17.68 -3.05 10.77
C LEU A 66 17.14 -2.77 9.36
N GLY A 67 18.00 -2.35 8.42
CA GLY A 67 17.60 -2.12 7.02
C GLY A 67 17.08 -3.39 6.34
N ASN A 68 17.74 -4.53 6.56
CA ASN A 68 17.31 -5.81 6.00
C ASN A 68 15.96 -6.29 6.57
N ARG A 69 15.68 -6.06 7.87
CA ARG A 69 14.38 -6.36 8.47
C ARG A 69 13.27 -5.49 7.89
N PHE A 70 13.54 -4.21 7.71
CA PHE A 70 12.63 -3.29 7.06
C PHE A 70 12.25 -3.76 5.65
N LEU A 71 13.24 -4.07 4.80
CA LEU A 71 13.00 -4.58 3.45
C LEU A 71 12.27 -5.93 3.43
N ALA A 72 12.54 -6.81 4.41
CA ALA A 72 11.82 -8.07 4.55
C ALA A 72 10.34 -7.84 4.86
N ASN A 73 10.01 -6.91 5.77
CA ASN A 73 8.63 -6.55 6.06
C ASN A 73 7.90 -6.02 4.81
N ILE A 74 8.55 -5.15 4.02
CA ILE A 74 7.96 -4.66 2.75
C ILE A 74 7.69 -5.81 1.78
N ARG A 75 8.54 -6.83 1.70
CA ARG A 75 8.35 -7.98 0.79
C ARG A 75 7.04 -8.71 1.03
N GLU A 76 6.58 -8.77 2.26
CA GLU A 76 5.33 -9.45 2.64
C GLU A 76 4.07 -8.62 2.32
N MET A 77 4.21 -7.34 1.99
CA MET A 77 3.07 -6.46 1.71
C MET A 77 2.58 -6.63 0.28
N ASP A 78 1.26 -6.46 0.08
CA ASP A 78 0.62 -6.49 -1.25
C ASP A 78 0.60 -5.11 -1.91
N LEU A 79 0.67 -4.03 -1.13
CA LEU A 79 0.57 -2.63 -1.55
C LEU A 79 1.39 -1.76 -0.60
N LEU A 80 2.02 -0.72 -1.11
CA LEU A 80 2.77 0.26 -0.33
C LEU A 80 2.00 1.58 -0.21
N LEU A 81 1.85 2.07 1.02
CA LEU A 81 1.42 3.45 1.28
C LEU A 81 2.67 4.28 1.57
N HIS A 82 3.08 5.08 0.60
CA HIS A 82 4.23 5.96 0.75
C HIS A 82 3.76 7.30 1.32
N VAL A 83 3.92 7.47 2.63
CA VAL A 83 3.55 8.71 3.32
C VAL A 83 4.62 9.76 3.08
N VAL A 84 4.21 10.84 2.43
CA VAL A 84 5.06 11.99 2.06
C VAL A 84 4.77 13.13 3.01
N ARG A 85 5.79 13.75 3.56
CA ARG A 85 5.63 14.91 4.43
C ARG A 85 5.34 16.16 3.62
N GLY A 86 4.17 16.76 3.85
CA GLY A 86 3.67 17.95 3.19
C GLY A 86 3.58 19.18 4.09
N PHE A 87 4.26 19.21 5.25
CA PHE A 87 4.21 20.30 6.19
C PHE A 87 5.60 20.63 6.76
N TYR A 88 5.78 21.87 7.15
CA TYR A 88 6.95 22.30 7.90
C TYR A 88 6.66 22.26 9.41
N SER A 89 7.60 21.77 10.19
CA SER A 89 7.57 21.86 11.65
C SER A 89 9.00 21.92 12.20
N PRO A 90 9.34 22.90 13.02
CA PRO A 90 10.65 22.99 13.67
C PRO A 90 10.88 21.86 14.67
N ASP A 91 9.81 21.33 15.26
CA ASP A 91 9.86 20.28 16.28
C ASP A 91 10.06 18.87 15.71
N VAL A 92 9.85 18.70 14.41
CA VAL A 92 10.03 17.43 13.72
C VAL A 92 11.18 17.57 12.73
N PRO A 93 12.37 17.02 13.02
CA PRO A 93 13.51 17.13 12.12
C PRO A 93 13.23 16.44 10.78
N HIS A 94 13.77 17.01 9.70
CA HIS A 94 13.73 16.41 8.36
C HIS A 94 15.15 16.03 7.94
N LEU A 95 15.30 14.85 7.31
CA LEU A 95 16.62 14.30 6.96
C LEU A 95 17.43 15.20 6.02
N THR A 96 16.74 15.96 5.18
CA THR A 96 17.35 16.81 4.14
C THR A 96 17.06 18.30 4.31
N GLY A 97 16.59 18.74 5.50
CA GLY A 97 16.18 20.11 5.78
C GLY A 97 14.71 20.36 5.47
N ASN A 98 14.39 21.11 4.42
CA ASN A 98 12.98 21.37 4.06
C ASN A 98 12.35 20.18 3.36
N PRO A 99 11.07 19.84 3.64
CA PRO A 99 10.32 18.84 2.91
C PRO A 99 10.26 19.15 1.41
N SER A 100 10.45 18.14 0.57
CA SER A 100 10.28 18.21 -0.88
C SER A 100 9.73 16.88 -1.33
N PRO A 101 8.44 16.80 -1.69
CA PRO A 101 7.78 15.56 -2.09
C PRO A 101 8.55 14.78 -3.14
N ARG A 102 8.97 15.41 -4.21
CA ARG A 102 9.72 14.77 -5.30
C ARG A 102 11.00 14.11 -4.79
N ARG A 103 11.85 14.89 -4.13
CA ARG A 103 13.12 14.41 -3.60
C ARG A 103 12.94 13.28 -2.59
N ASP A 104 11.96 13.41 -1.71
CA ASP A 104 11.73 12.44 -0.63
C ASP A 104 11.18 11.13 -1.19
N ILE A 105 10.32 11.18 -2.22
CA ILE A 105 9.84 10.02 -2.96
C ILE A 105 11.00 9.34 -3.71
N GLU A 106 11.81 10.10 -4.42
CA GLU A 106 12.95 9.58 -5.20
C GLU A 106 13.99 8.90 -4.33
N ILE A 107 14.28 9.42 -3.14
CA ILE A 107 15.21 8.79 -2.18
C ILE A 107 14.69 7.41 -1.76
N VAL A 108 13.44 7.30 -1.37
CA VAL A 108 12.84 6.03 -0.96
C VAL A 108 12.78 5.05 -2.14
N GLU A 109 12.34 5.50 -3.30
CA GLU A 109 12.25 4.66 -4.50
C GLU A 109 13.62 4.12 -4.92
N LEU A 110 14.66 4.96 -4.87
CA LEU A 110 16.04 4.55 -5.16
C LEU A 110 16.53 3.45 -4.21
N GLU A 111 16.26 3.55 -2.91
CA GLU A 111 16.65 2.51 -1.94
C GLU A 111 15.95 1.17 -2.23
N LEU A 112 14.67 1.20 -2.63
CA LEU A 112 13.93 -0.01 -3.02
C LEU A 112 14.48 -0.60 -4.33
N ILE A 113 14.81 0.23 -5.32
CA ILE A 113 15.44 -0.17 -6.57
C ILE A 113 16.80 -0.84 -6.31
N LEU A 114 17.64 -0.26 -5.48
CA LEU A 114 18.95 -0.83 -5.13
C LEU A 114 18.82 -2.18 -4.44
N ALA A 115 17.81 -2.34 -3.58
CA ALA A 115 17.53 -3.62 -2.93
C ALA A 115 17.06 -4.71 -3.92
N ASP A 116 16.24 -4.34 -4.91
CA ASP A 116 15.81 -5.25 -5.96
C ASP A 116 16.94 -5.61 -6.92
N LEU A 117 17.78 -4.64 -7.29
CA LEU A 117 18.98 -4.89 -8.09
C LEU A 117 19.87 -5.97 -7.46
N ALA A 118 20.17 -5.85 -6.17
CA ALA A 118 20.99 -6.83 -5.47
C ALA A 118 20.38 -8.26 -5.50
N VAL A 119 19.05 -8.37 -5.48
CA VAL A 119 18.35 -9.66 -5.61
C VAL A 119 18.44 -10.20 -7.04
N LEU A 120 18.18 -9.35 -8.04
CA LEU A 120 18.16 -9.74 -9.44
C LEU A 120 19.55 -10.12 -9.96
N GLU A 121 20.59 -9.37 -9.61
CA GLU A 121 21.99 -9.68 -9.97
C GLU A 121 22.40 -11.05 -9.42
N LYS A 122 22.11 -11.32 -8.14
CA LYS A 122 22.40 -12.61 -7.53
C LYS A 122 21.61 -13.77 -8.18
N ARG A 123 20.38 -13.50 -8.62
CA ARG A 123 19.57 -14.48 -9.34
C ARG A 123 20.11 -14.69 -10.73
N LEU A 124 20.47 -13.64 -11.46
CA LEU A 124 21.07 -13.69 -12.79
C LEU A 124 22.34 -14.54 -12.80
N ASP A 125 23.24 -14.34 -11.84
CA ASP A 125 24.45 -15.14 -11.67
C ASP A 125 24.16 -16.64 -11.47
N ARG A 126 23.15 -16.97 -10.67
CA ARG A 126 22.72 -18.35 -10.44
C ARG A 126 22.14 -18.97 -11.71
N THR A 127 21.23 -18.26 -12.39
CA THR A 127 20.60 -18.71 -13.63
C THR A 127 21.64 -18.91 -14.73
N ALA A 128 22.61 -18.00 -14.87
CA ALA A 128 23.71 -18.10 -15.81
C ALA A 128 24.59 -19.35 -15.57
N LYS A 129 24.87 -19.68 -14.30
CA LYS A 129 25.63 -20.91 -13.94
C LYS A 129 24.83 -22.18 -14.22
N SER A 130 23.51 -22.16 -14.10
CA SER A 130 22.62 -23.32 -14.34
C SER A 130 22.34 -23.57 -15.81
N LEU A 131 22.64 -22.63 -16.70
CA LEU A 131 22.39 -22.71 -18.15
C LEU A 131 23.23 -23.79 -18.89
N ARG A 132 24.17 -24.45 -18.22
CA ARG A 132 25.02 -25.49 -18.84
C ARG A 132 24.23 -26.68 -19.41
N GLY A 133 22.91 -26.76 -19.12
CA GLY A 133 21.98 -27.80 -19.64
C GLY A 133 21.07 -27.36 -20.79
N GLY A 134 21.09 -26.09 -21.22
CA GLY A 134 20.39 -25.60 -22.44
C GLY A 134 18.86 -25.52 -22.38
N SER A 135 18.23 -25.41 -21.16
CA SER A 135 16.77 -25.25 -21.02
C SER A 135 16.30 -23.92 -21.63
N LYS A 136 15.23 -23.99 -22.43
CA LYS A 136 14.59 -22.82 -23.03
C LYS A 136 13.99 -21.89 -21.95
N GLU A 137 13.48 -22.48 -20.87
CA GLU A 137 12.93 -21.71 -19.73
C GLU A 137 14.02 -20.89 -19.04
N LEU A 138 15.20 -21.48 -18.79
CA LEU A 138 16.32 -20.77 -18.17
C LEU A 138 16.88 -19.67 -19.08
N LEU A 139 16.88 -19.86 -20.39
CA LEU A 139 17.27 -18.82 -21.36
C LEU A 139 16.28 -17.64 -21.32
N ARG A 140 14.98 -17.93 -21.28
CA ARG A 140 13.92 -16.91 -21.14
C ARG A 140 14.05 -16.17 -19.82
N GLU A 141 14.20 -16.89 -18.71
CA GLU A 141 14.39 -16.29 -17.38
C GLU A 141 15.62 -15.38 -17.37
N LYS A 142 16.74 -15.81 -17.92
CA LYS A 142 17.96 -15.01 -18.02
C LYS A 142 17.73 -13.71 -18.80
N SER A 143 17.07 -13.80 -19.95
CA SER A 143 16.77 -12.63 -20.78
C SER A 143 15.90 -11.60 -20.04
N ILE A 144 14.90 -12.05 -19.28
CA ILE A 144 14.05 -11.18 -18.46
C ILE A 144 14.86 -10.53 -17.35
N LEU A 145 15.71 -11.29 -16.66
CA LEU A 145 16.59 -10.80 -15.61
C LEU A 145 17.54 -9.71 -16.13
N GLU A 146 18.17 -9.92 -17.29
CA GLU A 146 19.06 -8.93 -17.92
C GLU A 146 18.33 -7.63 -18.25
N GLN A 147 17.12 -7.71 -18.81
CA GLN A 147 16.31 -6.54 -19.13
C GLN A 147 15.84 -5.81 -17.88
N LEU A 148 15.43 -6.52 -16.83
CA LEU A 148 15.02 -5.92 -15.56
C LEU A 148 16.19 -5.26 -14.84
N VAL A 149 17.37 -5.87 -14.82
CA VAL A 149 18.58 -5.25 -14.26
C VAL A 149 18.90 -3.94 -14.98
N GLN A 150 18.80 -3.93 -16.32
CA GLN A 150 19.01 -2.68 -17.07
C GLN A 150 17.92 -1.64 -16.74
N HIS A 151 16.66 -2.04 -16.67
CA HIS A 151 15.53 -1.16 -16.35
C HIS A 151 15.69 -0.49 -14.97
N LEU A 152 16.10 -1.27 -13.96
CA LEU A 152 16.39 -0.75 -12.62
C LEU A 152 17.64 0.15 -12.59
N ASN A 153 18.68 -0.17 -13.36
CA ASN A 153 19.86 0.70 -13.49
C ASN A 153 19.53 2.04 -14.15
N ASP A 154 18.49 2.09 -14.99
CA ASP A 154 17.95 3.34 -15.55
C ASP A 154 17.11 4.12 -14.52
N GLY A 155 17.03 3.68 -13.25
CA GLY A 155 16.27 4.30 -12.18
C GLY A 155 14.76 4.07 -12.26
N LYS A 156 14.29 3.06 -13.01
CA LYS A 156 12.87 2.78 -13.22
C LYS A 156 12.42 1.59 -12.35
N PRO A 157 11.32 1.70 -11.60
CA PRO A 157 10.81 0.61 -10.77
C PRO A 157 10.26 -0.55 -11.60
N VAL A 158 10.28 -1.78 -11.05
CA VAL A 158 9.80 -2.99 -11.75
C VAL A 158 8.34 -2.87 -12.23
N ARG A 159 7.48 -2.17 -11.49
CA ARG A 159 6.06 -1.96 -11.86
C ARG A 159 5.87 -1.24 -13.20
N SER A 160 6.87 -0.45 -13.65
CA SER A 160 6.87 0.23 -14.96
C SER A 160 7.53 -0.59 -16.08
N PHE A 161 8.02 -1.78 -15.78
CA PHE A 161 8.64 -2.64 -16.79
C PHE A 161 7.56 -3.24 -17.71
N PRO A 162 7.68 -3.07 -19.04
CA PRO A 162 6.75 -3.67 -19.98
C PRO A 162 6.91 -5.19 -20.00
N VAL A 163 5.88 -5.90 -19.56
CA VAL A 163 5.90 -7.36 -19.40
C VAL A 163 4.77 -8.01 -20.17
N ASP A 164 5.09 -9.04 -20.92
CA ASP A 164 4.09 -9.93 -21.49
C ASP A 164 3.35 -10.73 -20.39
N THR A 165 2.08 -11.03 -20.64
CA THR A 165 1.23 -11.76 -19.67
C THR A 165 1.84 -13.06 -19.18
N GLY A 166 2.61 -13.76 -20.04
CA GLY A 166 3.28 -15.03 -19.71
C GLY A 166 4.49 -14.90 -18.77
N ASP A 167 5.10 -13.73 -18.66
CA ASP A 167 6.28 -13.49 -17.82
C ASP A 167 5.92 -12.82 -16.49
N ARG A 168 4.70 -12.24 -16.38
CA ARG A 168 4.24 -11.54 -15.19
C ARG A 168 4.22 -12.42 -13.95
N GLU A 169 3.74 -13.66 -14.06
CA GLU A 169 3.71 -14.61 -12.93
C GLU A 169 5.12 -15.03 -12.49
N LEU A 170 6.05 -15.14 -13.45
CA LEU A 170 7.45 -15.42 -13.14
C LEU A 170 8.08 -14.27 -12.34
N ILE A 171 7.90 -13.02 -12.79
CA ILE A 171 8.42 -11.83 -12.10
C ILE A 171 7.80 -11.71 -10.69
N LYS A 172 6.49 -11.90 -10.54
CA LYS A 172 5.81 -11.92 -9.23
C LYS A 172 6.41 -12.94 -8.27
N SER A 173 6.82 -14.10 -8.78
CA SER A 173 7.46 -15.14 -7.94
C SER A 173 8.76 -14.67 -7.29
N TRP A 174 9.38 -13.63 -7.80
CA TRP A 174 10.62 -13.06 -7.26
C TRP A 174 10.39 -12.08 -6.08
N GLN A 175 9.13 -11.69 -5.84
CA GLN A 175 8.72 -10.84 -4.72
C GLN A 175 9.52 -9.53 -4.64
N LEU A 176 9.67 -8.85 -5.77
CA LEU A 176 10.40 -7.60 -5.86
C LEU A 176 9.63 -6.46 -5.17
N LEU A 177 10.38 -5.56 -4.54
CA LEU A 177 9.79 -4.46 -3.76
C LEU A 177 9.14 -3.43 -4.66
N THR A 178 9.82 -3.08 -5.76
CA THR A 178 9.37 -2.05 -6.70
C THR A 178 8.34 -2.57 -7.73
N GLU A 179 8.00 -3.88 -7.70
CA GLU A 179 6.88 -4.45 -8.45
C GLU A 179 5.53 -4.08 -7.80
N LYS A 180 5.54 -3.91 -6.48
CA LYS A 180 4.31 -3.65 -5.71
C LYS A 180 3.67 -2.34 -6.12
N PRO A 181 2.32 -2.28 -6.21
CA PRO A 181 1.63 -1.02 -6.39
C PRO A 181 1.93 -0.08 -5.23
N VAL A 182 1.93 1.22 -5.49
CA VAL A 182 2.17 2.26 -4.50
C VAL A 182 1.05 3.30 -4.55
N ILE A 183 0.67 3.83 -3.39
CA ILE A 183 -0.19 5.01 -3.25
C ILE A 183 0.65 6.08 -2.53
N PHE A 184 0.76 7.27 -3.11
CA PHE A 184 1.40 8.40 -2.44
C PHE A 184 0.38 9.10 -1.54
N VAL A 185 0.70 9.21 -0.26
CA VAL A 185 -0.17 9.83 0.75
C VAL A 185 0.53 11.08 1.29
N VAL A 186 0.09 12.25 0.85
CA VAL A 186 0.66 13.53 1.34
C VAL A 186 0.04 13.85 2.68
N ASN A 187 0.86 13.87 3.72
CA ASN A 187 0.43 14.33 5.04
C ASN A 187 0.63 15.84 5.16
N ILE A 188 -0.45 16.60 5.11
CA ILE A 188 -0.45 18.05 5.25
C ILE A 188 -0.63 18.47 6.71
N GLY A 189 -0.16 19.67 7.05
CA GLY A 189 -0.37 20.27 8.38
C GLY A 189 -1.77 20.84 8.52
N GLU A 190 -2.26 20.90 9.74
CA GLU A 190 -3.58 21.49 10.08
C GLU A 190 -3.63 22.99 9.73
N GLU A 191 -2.59 23.74 10.09
CA GLU A 191 -2.46 25.15 9.74
C GLU A 191 -2.51 25.42 8.24
N SER A 192 -2.10 24.45 7.45
CA SER A 192 -2.13 24.54 6.00
C SER A 192 -3.55 24.50 5.42
N LEU A 193 -4.50 23.88 6.11
CA LEU A 193 -5.91 23.82 5.66
C LEU A 193 -6.55 25.20 5.59
N GLU A 194 -6.17 26.10 6.47
CA GLU A 194 -6.67 27.49 6.50
C GLU A 194 -5.95 28.38 5.47
N SER A 195 -4.63 28.20 5.29
CA SER A 195 -3.79 29.08 4.45
C SER A 195 -3.72 28.71 2.98
N ASN A 196 -4.13 27.49 2.61
CA ASN A 196 -3.94 26.89 1.28
C ASN A 196 -2.45 26.76 0.83
N ASP A 197 -1.49 26.91 1.73
CA ASP A 197 -0.05 26.84 1.40
C ASP A 197 0.41 25.43 0.98
N TYR A 198 -0.42 24.43 1.23
CA TYR A 198 -0.16 23.04 0.87
C TYR A 198 -0.37 22.72 -0.62
N GLN A 199 -0.98 23.64 -1.38
CA GLN A 199 -1.33 23.38 -2.79
C GLN A 199 -0.09 23.06 -3.65
N ALA A 200 1.00 23.78 -3.43
CA ALA A 200 2.25 23.53 -4.15
C ALA A 200 2.82 22.12 -3.86
N VAL A 201 2.73 21.68 -2.62
CA VAL A 201 3.20 20.35 -2.19
C VAL A 201 2.31 19.23 -2.76
N ILE A 202 1.00 19.45 -2.77
CA ILE A 202 0.06 18.50 -3.39
C ILE A 202 0.32 18.42 -4.91
N GLU A 203 0.51 19.56 -5.56
CA GLU A 203 0.78 19.63 -7.00
C GLU A 203 2.09 18.92 -7.36
N GLU A 204 3.18 19.20 -6.64
CA GLU A 204 4.45 18.50 -6.82
C GLU A 204 4.29 16.98 -6.66
N THR A 205 3.51 16.54 -5.64
CA THR A 205 3.25 15.12 -5.44
C THR A 205 2.37 14.54 -6.55
N ARG A 206 1.39 15.30 -7.04
CA ARG A 206 0.54 14.91 -8.17
C ARG A 206 1.37 14.65 -9.41
N GLU A 207 2.25 15.58 -9.77
CA GLU A 207 3.15 15.44 -10.92
C GLU A 207 4.00 14.18 -10.82
N VAL A 208 4.62 13.93 -9.64
CA VAL A 208 5.41 12.73 -9.39
C VAL A 208 4.56 11.46 -9.50
N ALA A 209 3.35 11.48 -8.98
CA ALA A 209 2.42 10.35 -9.04
C ALA A 209 2.00 10.04 -10.48
N GLU A 210 1.70 11.07 -11.29
CA GLU A 210 1.38 10.93 -12.72
C GLU A 210 2.56 10.34 -13.51
N GLU A 211 3.79 10.84 -13.29
CA GLU A 211 5.01 10.29 -13.90
C GLU A 211 5.21 8.79 -13.59
N ARG A 212 4.70 8.32 -12.47
CA ARG A 212 4.83 6.94 -11.99
C ARG A 212 3.58 6.10 -12.18
N GLU A 213 2.56 6.66 -12.83
CA GLU A 213 1.25 6.02 -13.04
C GLU A 213 0.65 5.48 -11.73
N ALA A 214 0.86 6.21 -10.63
CA ALA A 214 0.44 5.82 -9.28
C ALA A 214 -0.65 6.76 -8.75
N PRO A 215 -1.63 6.28 -8.00
CA PRO A 215 -2.58 7.15 -7.34
C PRO A 215 -1.94 7.92 -6.18
N TYR A 216 -2.52 9.09 -5.90
CA TYR A 216 -2.15 9.90 -4.75
C TYR A 216 -3.38 10.45 -4.03
N LEU A 217 -3.20 10.85 -2.79
CA LEU A 217 -4.19 11.59 -2.01
C LEU A 217 -3.50 12.43 -0.94
N SER A 218 -4.21 13.45 -0.42
CA SER A 218 -3.78 14.21 0.74
C SER A 218 -4.61 13.87 1.95
N ILE A 219 -3.96 13.83 3.11
CA ILE A 219 -4.59 13.67 4.43
C ILE A 219 -4.00 14.70 5.40
N CYS A 220 -4.77 15.03 6.42
CA CYS A 220 -4.23 15.70 7.61
C CYS A 220 -4.27 14.70 8.76
N ALA A 221 -3.12 14.13 9.12
CA ALA A 221 -3.05 13.05 10.09
C ALA A 221 -3.46 13.48 11.51
N SER A 222 -3.33 14.76 11.88
CA SER A 222 -3.83 15.31 13.15
C SER A 222 -5.36 15.24 13.20
N LEU A 223 -6.05 15.73 12.17
CA LEU A 223 -7.51 15.64 12.10
C LEU A 223 -8.01 14.19 12.09
N GLU A 224 -7.33 13.29 11.39
CA GLU A 224 -7.70 11.86 11.43
C GLU A 224 -7.59 11.28 12.84
N VAL A 225 -6.64 11.73 13.65
CA VAL A 225 -6.52 11.30 15.05
C VAL A 225 -7.64 11.88 15.92
N GLU A 226 -8.00 13.15 15.73
CA GLU A 226 -9.10 13.77 16.46
C GLU A 226 -10.43 13.08 16.18
N MET A 227 -10.71 12.78 14.91
CA MET A 227 -11.92 12.04 14.52
C MET A 227 -12.06 10.67 15.18
N LEU A 228 -10.97 10.02 15.60
CA LEU A 228 -11.04 8.73 16.30
C LEU A 228 -11.73 8.81 17.65
N SER A 229 -11.73 9.98 18.29
CA SER A 229 -12.37 10.23 19.59
C SER A 229 -13.83 10.68 19.50
N LEU A 230 -14.33 10.96 18.29
CA LEU A 230 -15.67 11.46 18.03
C LEU A 230 -16.68 10.35 17.80
N GLU A 231 -17.94 10.57 18.21
CA GLU A 231 -19.06 9.71 17.84
C GLU A 231 -19.45 9.92 16.36
N ASP A 232 -20.16 8.96 15.76
CA ASP A 232 -20.42 8.98 14.30
C ASP A 232 -21.17 10.24 13.83
N GLY A 233 -22.11 10.76 14.61
CA GLY A 233 -22.79 12.03 14.28
C GLY A 233 -21.90 13.27 14.38
N GLU A 234 -20.92 13.26 15.28
CA GLU A 234 -19.96 14.35 15.46
C GLU A 234 -18.92 14.35 14.31
N LYS A 235 -18.55 13.18 13.80
CA LYS A 235 -17.62 13.04 12.68
C LYS A 235 -18.12 13.75 11.42
N GLU A 236 -19.41 13.61 11.10
CA GLU A 236 -19.99 14.28 9.93
C GLU A 236 -19.92 15.80 10.07
N PHE A 237 -20.24 16.33 11.23
CA PHE A 237 -20.16 17.76 11.50
C PHE A 237 -18.71 18.26 11.43
N PHE A 238 -17.78 17.52 12.03
CA PHE A 238 -16.35 17.82 12.01
C PHE A 238 -15.80 17.88 10.58
N LEU A 239 -16.12 16.89 9.73
CA LEU A 239 -15.71 16.89 8.33
C LEU A 239 -16.27 18.09 7.55
N GLN A 240 -17.53 18.50 7.84
CA GLN A 240 -18.13 19.67 7.20
C GLN A 240 -17.45 20.98 7.62
N GLU A 241 -17.05 21.12 8.88
CA GLU A 241 -16.35 22.30 9.39
C GLU A 241 -15.02 22.53 8.67
N TYR A 242 -14.26 21.45 8.40
CA TYR A 242 -13.01 21.52 7.65
C TYR A 242 -13.18 21.41 6.12
N GLY A 243 -14.41 21.42 5.62
CA GLY A 243 -14.71 21.33 4.18
C GLY A 243 -14.31 20.00 3.53
N VAL A 244 -14.16 18.94 4.34
CA VAL A 244 -13.75 17.60 3.91
C VAL A 244 -14.97 16.71 3.74
N LYS A 245 -15.11 16.03 2.60
CA LYS A 245 -16.29 15.19 2.28
C LYS A 245 -16.26 13.80 2.91
N GLU A 246 -15.09 13.27 3.17
CA GLU A 246 -14.86 11.93 3.73
C GLU A 246 -13.51 11.87 4.42
N SER A 247 -13.33 10.96 5.38
CA SER A 247 -12.07 10.77 6.08
C SER A 247 -10.94 10.33 5.14
N GLY A 248 -9.70 10.70 5.47
CA GLY A 248 -8.53 10.24 4.74
C GLY A 248 -8.37 8.71 4.83
N LEU A 249 -8.77 8.13 5.95
CA LEU A 249 -8.77 6.68 6.15
C LEU A 249 -9.70 5.97 5.16
N SER A 250 -10.93 6.47 4.96
CA SER A 250 -11.87 5.92 3.96
C SER A 250 -11.32 6.04 2.54
N LYS A 251 -10.71 7.19 2.21
CA LYS A 251 -10.05 7.39 0.90
C LYS A 251 -8.92 6.38 0.66
N VAL A 252 -8.01 6.24 1.64
CA VAL A 252 -6.88 5.29 1.57
C VAL A 252 -7.39 3.86 1.40
N THR A 253 -8.39 3.46 2.18
CA THR A 253 -8.95 2.10 2.12
C THR A 253 -9.57 1.82 0.76
N ARG A 254 -10.37 2.75 0.22
CA ARG A 254 -10.99 2.62 -1.10
C ARG A 254 -9.94 2.56 -2.23
N LEU A 255 -8.93 3.42 -2.20
CA LEU A 255 -7.83 3.37 -3.17
C LEU A 255 -7.03 2.07 -3.04
N GLY A 256 -6.76 1.61 -1.82
CA GLY A 256 -6.09 0.34 -1.57
C GLY A 256 -6.83 -0.83 -2.19
N TYR A 257 -8.16 -0.90 -2.04
CA TYR A 257 -8.98 -1.90 -2.71
C TYR A 257 -8.87 -1.84 -4.23
N SER A 258 -8.89 -0.63 -4.81
CA SER A 258 -8.74 -0.44 -6.25
C SER A 258 -7.37 -0.89 -6.74
N CYS A 259 -6.28 -0.48 -6.08
CA CYS A 259 -4.91 -0.85 -6.45
C CYS A 259 -4.63 -2.35 -6.30
N LEU A 260 -5.32 -3.00 -5.38
CA LEU A 260 -5.23 -4.44 -5.17
C LEU A 260 -6.19 -5.24 -6.07
N ASP A 261 -6.90 -4.59 -7.01
CA ASP A 261 -7.93 -5.23 -7.84
C ASP A 261 -8.92 -6.07 -7.02
N LEU A 262 -9.34 -5.54 -5.87
CA LEU A 262 -10.31 -6.19 -5.01
C LEU A 262 -11.73 -5.70 -5.29
N LEU A 263 -12.68 -6.61 -5.15
CA LEU A 263 -14.10 -6.32 -5.05
C LEU A 263 -14.69 -7.05 -3.84
N THR A 264 -15.86 -6.62 -3.40
CA THR A 264 -16.59 -7.26 -2.31
C THR A 264 -17.82 -7.98 -2.82
N PHE A 265 -18.08 -9.16 -2.28
CA PHE A 265 -19.39 -9.82 -2.34
C PHE A 265 -19.95 -10.03 -0.93
N PHE A 266 -21.23 -10.25 -0.83
CA PHE A 266 -21.92 -10.33 0.46
C PHE A 266 -22.50 -11.71 0.69
N THR A 267 -22.48 -12.13 1.95
CA THR A 267 -23.20 -13.32 2.41
C THR A 267 -24.20 -12.94 3.49
N ILE A 268 -25.33 -13.63 3.49
CA ILE A 268 -26.36 -13.53 4.52
C ILE A 268 -26.45 -14.90 5.18
N LYS A 269 -26.16 -14.95 6.49
CA LYS A 269 -26.27 -16.19 7.27
C LYS A 269 -26.98 -15.90 8.59
N GLY A 270 -28.22 -16.41 8.73
CA GLY A 270 -29.05 -16.09 9.89
C GLY A 270 -29.29 -14.59 9.98
N LYS A 271 -28.81 -13.95 11.03
CA LYS A 271 -28.94 -12.51 11.29
C LYS A 271 -27.64 -11.71 11.05
N GLU A 272 -26.68 -12.30 10.37
CA GLU A 272 -25.42 -11.64 10.01
C GLU A 272 -25.36 -11.43 8.50
N THR A 273 -25.02 -10.19 8.11
CA THR A 273 -24.60 -9.83 6.75
C THR A 273 -23.11 -9.50 6.78
N ARG A 274 -22.34 -10.14 5.88
CA ARG A 274 -20.89 -10.01 5.86
C ARG A 274 -20.37 -9.76 4.45
N ALA A 275 -19.42 -8.82 4.33
CA ALA A 275 -18.66 -8.56 3.12
C ALA A 275 -17.35 -9.37 3.09
N TRP A 276 -17.02 -9.89 1.92
CA TRP A 276 -15.82 -10.67 1.67
C TRP A 276 -15.01 -10.06 0.53
N PRO A 277 -13.69 -9.83 0.72
CA PRO A 277 -12.82 -9.38 -0.36
C PRO A 277 -12.45 -10.54 -1.28
N VAL A 278 -12.48 -10.29 -2.58
CA VAL A 278 -12.04 -11.22 -3.62
C VAL A 278 -11.36 -10.46 -4.74
N LYS A 279 -10.41 -11.06 -5.44
CA LYS A 279 -9.79 -10.44 -6.61
C LYS A 279 -10.82 -10.26 -7.73
N LYS A 280 -10.73 -9.15 -8.44
CA LYS A 280 -11.52 -8.90 -9.64
C LYS A 280 -11.23 -10.00 -10.66
N GLY A 281 -12.28 -10.60 -11.23
CA GLY A 281 -12.16 -11.74 -12.14
C GLY A 281 -12.08 -13.10 -11.46
N ALA A 282 -12.11 -13.17 -10.13
CA ALA A 282 -12.22 -14.44 -9.42
C ALA A 282 -13.54 -15.16 -9.75
N THR A 283 -13.48 -16.47 -9.82
CA THR A 283 -14.64 -17.32 -10.06
C THR A 283 -15.57 -17.41 -8.83
N ALA A 284 -16.82 -17.78 -9.02
CA ALA A 284 -17.76 -18.01 -7.92
C ALA A 284 -17.25 -19.11 -6.95
N ARG A 285 -16.53 -20.11 -7.46
CA ARG A 285 -15.89 -21.15 -6.65
C ARG A 285 -14.83 -20.58 -5.71
N GLU A 286 -13.95 -19.71 -6.21
CA GLU A 286 -12.95 -19.03 -5.41
C GLU A 286 -13.58 -18.11 -4.36
N GLY A 287 -14.67 -17.41 -4.73
CA GLY A 287 -15.48 -16.65 -3.78
C GLY A 287 -16.07 -17.54 -2.67
N ALA A 288 -16.61 -18.69 -3.01
CA ALA A 288 -17.11 -19.66 -2.02
C ALA A 288 -16.00 -20.14 -1.09
N GLY A 289 -14.78 -20.33 -1.61
CA GLY A 289 -13.57 -20.67 -0.83
C GLY A 289 -13.18 -19.61 0.21
N LYS A 290 -13.44 -18.34 -0.08
CA LYS A 290 -13.21 -17.24 0.90
C LYS A 290 -14.15 -17.34 2.10
N VAL A 291 -15.35 -17.88 1.92
CA VAL A 291 -16.32 -18.10 3.00
C VAL A 291 -15.94 -19.34 3.83
N HIS A 292 -15.69 -20.46 3.16
CA HIS A 292 -15.25 -21.69 3.80
C HIS A 292 -14.69 -22.68 2.76
N SER A 293 -13.64 -23.42 3.12
CA SER A 293 -13.00 -24.39 2.23
C SER A 293 -13.93 -25.51 1.75
N ASP A 294 -14.91 -25.91 2.57
CA ASP A 294 -15.91 -26.92 2.19
C ASP A 294 -16.88 -26.40 1.13
N MET A 295 -17.17 -25.08 1.13
CA MET A 295 -18.01 -24.48 0.09
C MET A 295 -17.26 -24.43 -1.26
N GLU A 296 -15.95 -24.26 -1.24
CA GLU A 296 -15.13 -24.34 -2.46
C GLU A 296 -15.12 -25.78 -3.02
N ARG A 297 -14.93 -26.77 -2.15
CA ARG A 297 -14.89 -28.19 -2.53
C ARG A 297 -16.25 -28.71 -3.01
N GLY A 298 -17.31 -28.26 -2.38
CA GLY A 298 -18.68 -28.65 -2.71
C GLY A 298 -19.36 -27.77 -3.76
N PHE A 299 -18.62 -26.82 -4.37
CA PHE A 299 -19.20 -25.90 -5.35
C PHE A 299 -19.56 -26.67 -6.63
N ILE A 300 -20.84 -26.62 -6.98
CA ILE A 300 -21.39 -27.16 -8.22
C ILE A 300 -21.70 -25.96 -9.13
N ALA A 301 -21.19 -26.00 -10.36
CA ALA A 301 -21.39 -24.93 -11.34
C ALA A 301 -22.85 -24.81 -11.79
#